data_fb4f1bbdbb4ca40ce10bb55e679ed5ad
#
_entry.id   fb4f1bbdbb4ca40ce10bb55e679ed5ad
#
_cell.length_a   1.000
_cell.length_b   1.000
_cell.length_c   1.000
_cell.angle_alpha   90.00
_cell.angle_beta   90.00
_cell.angle_gamma   90.00
#
_symmetry.space_group_name_H-M   'P 1'
#
loop_
_entity.id
_entity.type
_entity.pdbx_description
1 polymer ?
#
loop_
_entity_poly.entity_id
_entity_poly.type
_entity_poly.pdbx_seq_one_letter_code
_entity_poly.pdbx_strand_id
1 'polypeptide(L)'
;MDKVAIIVLNYLNYKDTIECIESIAIDQYPLKEIIIVDNGSTNDSKAKLEEMFRNNDEIHLLANDKNAGFARGNNLGIRYARDILGCSFVLLVNNDTIFNDPNMITTLMGAYEPGVGVLGPRILAADGPEQNPARVMVRGNLQQHLYYWRIRLKQSCLYQSLKRLRPNIFRKKKKKNGKIARNNLAFKSITSANLVLHGSCFLLTTDYFKYYPWLFPGTFLFYEEAILTILTGKVGLVKKFVHTTYIFHKEHQATEMSFEHKNKKTEYFTDSLKMANEIYSLNYKTLIELYFKP
;
A
#
# COMPACT_ATOMS: atom_id res chain seq x y z
N MET A 1 -19.93 -4.90 17.12
CA MET A 1 -19.13 -4.18 16.12
C MET A 1 -17.67 -4.43 16.43
N ASP A 2 -16.86 -4.61 15.41
CA ASP A 2 -15.42 -4.84 15.58
C ASP A 2 -14.64 -3.53 15.62
N LYS A 3 -13.57 -3.48 16.41
CA LYS A 3 -12.70 -2.30 16.49
C LYS A 3 -11.80 -2.21 15.27
N VAL A 4 -11.71 -1.02 14.65
CA VAL A 4 -10.90 -0.75 13.47
C VAL A 4 -9.81 0.27 13.83
N ALA A 5 -8.55 -0.08 13.56
CA ALA A 5 -7.47 0.91 13.59
C ALA A 5 -7.28 1.55 12.23
N ILE A 6 -7.14 2.85 12.17
CA ILE A 6 -6.75 3.62 10.98
C ILE A 6 -5.29 4.03 11.17
N ILE A 7 -4.40 3.53 10.32
CA ILE A 7 -2.98 3.83 10.40
C ILE A 7 -2.60 4.78 9.28
N VAL A 8 -2.04 5.93 9.64
CA VAL A 8 -1.54 6.95 8.72
C VAL A 8 -0.03 7.07 8.88
N LEU A 9 0.72 6.73 7.83
CA LEU A 9 2.17 6.78 7.82
C LEU A 9 2.65 8.16 7.36
N ASN A 10 3.31 8.91 8.23
CA ASN A 10 3.95 10.18 7.91
C ASN A 10 5.44 10.02 7.62
N TYR A 11 5.93 10.71 6.60
CA TYR A 11 7.35 10.95 6.39
C TYR A 11 7.56 12.33 5.76
N LEU A 12 8.19 13.25 6.50
CA LEU A 12 8.53 14.63 6.09
C LEU A 12 7.36 15.53 5.70
N ASN A 13 6.10 15.06 5.75
CA ASN A 13 4.93 15.80 5.27
C ASN A 13 3.79 15.82 6.30
N TYR A 14 4.00 16.52 7.40
CA TYR A 14 2.99 16.65 8.46
C TYR A 14 1.73 17.39 8.00
N LYS A 15 1.81 18.30 7.03
CA LYS A 15 0.66 19.07 6.57
C LYS A 15 -0.42 18.19 5.94
N ASP A 16 -0.03 17.33 5.01
CA ASP A 16 -0.96 16.37 4.43
C ASP A 16 -1.45 15.36 5.48
N THR A 17 -0.59 14.99 6.43
CA THR A 17 -0.97 14.11 7.54
C THR A 17 -2.04 14.74 8.40
N ILE A 18 -1.92 16.02 8.79
CA ILE A 18 -2.94 16.74 9.55
C ILE A 18 -4.26 16.77 8.76
N GLU A 19 -4.23 17.17 7.50
CA GLU A 19 -5.43 17.24 6.66
C GLU A 19 -6.10 15.87 6.49
N CYS A 20 -5.31 14.81 6.33
CA CYS A 20 -5.81 13.44 6.29
C CYS A 20 -6.52 13.08 7.60
N ILE A 21 -5.87 13.31 8.76
CA ILE A 21 -6.43 13.01 10.09
C ILE A 21 -7.72 13.83 10.35
N GLU A 22 -7.71 15.11 10.05
CA GLU A 22 -8.91 15.96 10.18
C GLU A 22 -10.06 15.46 9.30
N SER A 23 -9.76 14.96 8.10
CA SER A 23 -10.77 14.40 7.22
C SER A 23 -11.38 13.08 7.74
N ILE A 24 -10.65 12.30 8.54
CA ILE A 24 -11.17 11.07 9.17
C ILE A 24 -12.35 11.35 10.11
N ALA A 25 -12.43 12.55 10.67
CA ALA A 25 -13.53 12.94 11.54
C ALA A 25 -14.91 12.90 10.84
N ILE A 26 -14.95 12.96 9.50
CA ILE A 26 -16.22 12.82 8.75
C ILE A 26 -16.78 11.39 8.83
N ASP A 27 -15.95 10.36 8.98
CA ASP A 27 -16.40 8.98 9.06
C ASP A 27 -17.08 8.69 10.38
N GLN A 28 -18.29 8.13 10.33
CA GLN A 28 -19.18 7.95 11.47
C GLN A 28 -19.02 6.57 12.15
N TYR A 29 -18.02 5.76 11.78
CA TYR A 29 -17.79 4.48 12.42
C TYR A 29 -17.42 4.67 13.90
N PRO A 30 -18.18 4.08 14.86
CA PRO A 30 -18.08 4.46 16.28
C PRO A 30 -16.88 3.83 17.00
N LEU A 31 -16.32 2.72 16.48
CA LEU A 31 -15.24 1.98 17.13
C LEU A 31 -13.95 2.08 16.30
N LYS A 32 -13.52 3.31 16.01
CA LYS A 32 -12.26 3.57 15.30
C LYS A 32 -11.20 4.13 16.24
N GLU A 33 -9.97 3.72 16.03
CA GLU A 33 -8.75 4.25 16.65
C GLU A 33 -7.85 4.81 15.58
N ILE A 34 -7.27 5.97 15.77
CA ILE A 34 -6.38 6.61 14.80
C ILE A 34 -4.94 6.49 15.29
N ILE A 35 -4.06 5.97 14.44
CA ILE A 35 -2.64 5.81 14.74
C ILE A 35 -1.84 6.55 13.67
N ILE A 36 -1.11 7.56 14.09
CA ILE A 36 -0.13 8.24 13.28
C ILE A 36 1.23 7.60 13.53
N VAL A 37 1.91 7.20 12.48
CA VAL A 37 3.30 6.71 12.58
C VAL A 37 4.21 7.71 11.87
N ASP A 38 5.00 8.47 12.64
CA ASP A 38 6.11 9.23 12.07
C ASP A 38 7.26 8.28 11.74
N ASN A 39 7.57 8.15 10.47
CA ASN A 39 8.54 7.19 9.97
C ASN A 39 9.97 7.73 9.98
N GLY A 40 10.40 8.35 11.06
CA GLY A 40 11.72 8.91 11.23
C GLY A 40 11.94 10.18 10.40
N SER A 41 10.99 11.11 10.45
CA SER A 41 11.10 12.40 9.78
C SER A 41 12.29 13.21 10.36
N THR A 42 13.09 13.79 9.47
CA THR A 42 14.27 14.59 9.83
C THR A 42 13.99 16.10 9.93
N ASN A 43 12.76 16.51 9.58
CA ASN A 43 12.25 17.87 9.74
C ASN A 43 11.40 18.00 11.02
N ASP A 44 10.66 19.08 11.15
CA ASP A 44 9.79 19.37 12.28
C ASP A 44 8.46 18.57 12.30
N SER A 45 8.26 17.62 11.39
CA SER A 45 7.00 16.86 11.26
C SER A 45 6.56 16.23 12.57
N LYS A 46 7.45 15.50 13.26
CA LYS A 46 7.12 14.84 14.53
C LYS A 46 6.65 15.84 15.57
N ALA A 47 7.39 16.95 15.77
CA ALA A 47 7.06 17.97 16.76
C ALA A 47 5.71 18.65 16.44
N LYS A 48 5.41 18.90 15.16
CA LYS A 48 4.14 19.48 14.72
C LYS A 48 2.96 18.56 14.94
N LEU A 49 3.11 17.26 14.68
CA LEU A 49 2.08 16.27 14.93
C LEU A 49 1.83 16.10 16.45
N GLU A 50 2.90 16.08 17.26
CA GLU A 50 2.81 16.05 18.72
C GLU A 50 2.09 17.30 19.26
N GLU A 51 2.43 18.48 18.77
CA GLU A 51 1.78 19.74 19.15
C GLU A 51 0.28 19.73 18.83
N MET A 52 -0.08 19.26 17.62
CA MET A 52 -1.46 19.28 17.12
C MET A 52 -2.37 18.29 17.83
N PHE A 53 -1.88 17.09 18.12
CA PHE A 53 -2.73 15.98 18.57
C PHE A 53 -2.52 15.54 20.02
N ARG A 54 -1.64 16.20 20.81
CA ARG A 54 -1.31 15.81 22.20
C ARG A 54 -2.50 15.70 23.16
N ASN A 55 -3.58 16.43 22.89
CA ASN A 55 -4.76 16.48 23.74
C ASN A 55 -5.95 15.69 23.18
N ASN A 56 -5.70 14.81 22.22
CA ASN A 56 -6.72 13.98 21.61
C ASN A 56 -6.47 12.51 21.94
N ASP A 57 -7.24 11.98 22.90
CA ASP A 57 -7.09 10.60 23.41
C ASP A 57 -7.44 9.52 22.35
N GLU A 58 -8.11 9.88 21.26
CA GLU A 58 -8.46 8.98 20.15
C GLU A 58 -7.33 8.84 19.13
N ILE A 59 -6.25 9.65 19.27
CA ILE A 59 -5.12 9.68 18.32
C ILE A 59 -3.84 9.25 19.01
N HIS A 60 -3.26 8.16 18.53
CA HIS A 60 -2.00 7.62 19.03
C HIS A 60 -0.86 7.99 18.09
N LEU A 61 0.14 8.70 18.59
CA LEU A 61 1.33 9.06 17.82
C LEU A 61 2.50 8.14 18.19
N LEU A 62 3.01 7.44 17.19
CA LEU A 62 4.18 6.57 17.26
C LEU A 62 5.28 7.12 16.36
N ALA A 63 6.54 6.81 16.67
CA ALA A 63 7.66 7.25 15.85
C ALA A 63 8.72 6.14 15.70
N ASN A 64 9.28 6.04 14.51
CA ASN A 64 10.51 5.31 14.24
C ASN A 64 11.71 6.23 14.37
N ASP A 65 12.86 5.71 14.77
CA ASP A 65 14.11 6.47 14.85
C ASP A 65 14.65 6.87 13.46
N LYS A 66 14.29 6.12 12.43
CA LYS A 66 14.71 6.35 11.03
C LYS A 66 13.63 5.85 10.08
N ASN A 67 13.68 6.35 8.83
CA ASN A 67 12.79 5.86 7.78
C ASN A 67 12.98 4.35 7.54
N ALA A 68 11.99 3.57 7.98
CA ALA A 68 11.97 2.11 7.87
C ALA A 68 11.36 1.60 6.55
N GLY A 69 10.91 2.50 5.66
CA GLY A 69 10.15 2.17 4.46
C GLY A 69 8.66 1.98 4.74
N PHE A 70 7.89 1.66 3.69
CA PHE A 70 6.42 1.61 3.78
C PHE A 70 5.92 0.48 4.69
N ALA A 71 6.33 -0.76 4.42
CA ALA A 71 5.81 -1.90 5.16
C ALA A 71 6.23 -1.88 6.63
N ARG A 72 7.52 -1.69 6.92
CA ARG A 72 8.02 -1.64 8.30
C ARG A 72 7.47 -0.45 9.09
N GLY A 73 7.31 0.72 8.43
CA GLY A 73 6.69 1.89 9.05
C GLY A 73 5.25 1.59 9.49
N ASN A 74 4.42 1.09 8.58
CA ASN A 74 3.05 0.70 8.90
C ASN A 74 2.98 -0.43 9.96
N ASN A 75 3.95 -1.36 9.97
CA ASN A 75 3.99 -2.47 10.91
C ASN A 75 4.13 -2.02 12.37
N LEU A 76 4.75 -0.89 12.64
CA LEU A 76 4.76 -0.31 13.99
C LEU A 76 3.33 0.00 14.45
N GLY A 77 2.54 0.66 13.60
CA GLY A 77 1.13 0.95 13.88
C GLY A 77 0.28 -0.32 13.96
N ILE A 78 0.50 -1.30 13.06
CA ILE A 78 -0.24 -2.59 13.08
C ILE A 78 -0.04 -3.34 14.40
N ARG A 79 1.20 -3.42 14.89
CA ARG A 79 1.48 -4.05 16.19
C ARG A 79 0.77 -3.31 17.32
N TYR A 80 0.89 -2.00 17.37
CA TYR A 80 0.22 -1.20 18.39
C TYR A 80 -1.30 -1.38 18.35
N ALA A 81 -1.89 -1.32 17.16
CA ALA A 81 -3.32 -1.54 16.96
C ALA A 81 -3.80 -2.89 17.51
N ARG A 82 -3.05 -3.95 17.23
CA ARG A 82 -3.46 -5.31 17.58
C ARG A 82 -3.09 -5.69 19.00
N ASP A 83 -1.87 -5.38 19.42
CA ASP A 83 -1.33 -5.88 20.69
C ASP A 83 -1.73 -4.99 21.87
N ILE A 84 -1.94 -3.69 21.65
CA ILE A 84 -2.27 -2.71 22.69
C ILE A 84 -3.76 -2.31 22.64
N LEU A 85 -4.28 -1.97 21.45
CA LEU A 85 -5.65 -1.46 21.31
C LEU A 85 -6.67 -2.57 21.05
N GLY A 86 -6.24 -3.82 20.79
CA GLY A 86 -7.13 -4.95 20.53
C GLY A 86 -7.95 -4.82 19.24
N CYS A 87 -7.45 -4.08 18.24
CA CYS A 87 -8.15 -3.92 16.97
C CYS A 87 -8.06 -5.19 16.13
N SER A 88 -9.19 -5.66 15.64
CA SER A 88 -9.29 -6.86 14.80
C SER A 88 -9.11 -6.58 13.32
N PHE A 89 -9.39 -5.34 12.90
CA PHE A 89 -9.26 -4.85 11.53
C PHE A 89 -8.34 -3.64 11.51
N VAL A 90 -7.56 -3.51 10.43
CA VAL A 90 -6.60 -2.42 10.28
C VAL A 90 -6.75 -1.80 8.90
N LEU A 91 -7.16 -0.53 8.85
CA LEU A 91 -7.23 0.29 7.66
C LEU A 91 -5.91 1.05 7.50
N LEU A 92 -5.15 0.72 6.47
CA LEU A 92 -3.94 1.45 6.11
C LEU A 92 -4.30 2.55 5.13
N VAL A 93 -3.83 3.76 5.40
CA VAL A 93 -4.18 4.97 4.65
C VAL A 93 -2.92 5.80 4.43
N ASN A 94 -2.66 6.20 3.20
CA ASN A 94 -1.60 7.16 2.92
C ASN A 94 -1.96 8.54 3.50
N ASN A 95 -0.95 9.28 3.94
CA ASN A 95 -1.15 10.61 4.53
C ASN A 95 -1.63 11.69 3.54
N ASP A 96 -1.54 11.44 2.23
CA ASP A 96 -2.03 12.32 1.17
C ASP A 96 -3.42 11.90 0.64
N THR A 97 -4.23 11.29 1.51
CA THR A 97 -5.63 10.93 1.21
C THR A 97 -6.61 11.76 2.04
N ILE A 98 -7.82 11.91 1.51
CA ILE A 98 -8.91 12.67 2.14
C ILE A 98 -10.17 11.80 2.19
N PHE A 99 -10.74 11.65 3.37
CA PHE A 99 -12.03 11.02 3.59
C PHE A 99 -13.15 11.96 3.15
N ASN A 100 -14.02 11.49 2.25
CA ASN A 100 -15.15 12.25 1.74
C ASN A 100 -16.47 11.47 1.84
N ASP A 101 -16.41 10.23 2.31
CA ASP A 101 -17.59 9.38 2.53
C ASP A 101 -17.75 9.12 4.03
N PRO A 102 -18.83 9.61 4.65
CA PRO A 102 -19.07 9.46 6.09
C PRO A 102 -19.30 8.01 6.53
N ASN A 103 -19.52 7.10 5.59
CA ASN A 103 -19.80 5.69 5.85
C ASN A 103 -18.71 4.77 5.27
N MET A 104 -17.53 5.28 4.96
CA MET A 104 -16.51 4.47 4.27
C MET A 104 -16.12 3.22 5.08
N ILE A 105 -15.80 3.39 6.37
CA ILE A 105 -15.43 2.26 7.23
C ILE A 105 -16.63 1.32 7.40
N THR A 106 -17.84 1.83 7.67
CA THR A 106 -19.06 1.03 7.78
C THR A 106 -19.30 0.20 6.52
N THR A 107 -19.12 0.80 5.35
CA THR A 107 -19.31 0.12 4.05
C THR A 107 -18.25 -0.95 3.82
N LEU A 108 -16.98 -0.69 4.15
CA LEU A 108 -15.90 -1.68 4.06
C LEU A 108 -16.16 -2.84 5.02
N MET A 109 -16.52 -2.57 6.27
CA MET A 109 -16.83 -3.59 7.28
C MET A 109 -18.04 -4.43 6.88
N GLY A 110 -19.10 -3.80 6.36
CA GLY A 110 -20.28 -4.49 5.83
C GLY A 110 -20.02 -5.35 4.59
N ALA A 111 -18.94 -5.08 3.88
CA ALA A 111 -18.52 -5.87 2.72
C ALA A 111 -17.60 -7.05 3.08
N TYR A 112 -17.17 -7.17 4.34
CA TYR A 112 -16.36 -8.28 4.81
C TYR A 112 -17.16 -9.59 4.82
N GLU A 113 -16.53 -10.64 4.34
CA GLU A 113 -17.03 -12.03 4.34
C GLU A 113 -15.87 -12.97 4.71
N PRO A 114 -16.11 -14.12 5.36
CA PRO A 114 -15.08 -15.10 5.64
C PRO A 114 -14.29 -15.48 4.38
N GLY A 115 -12.97 -15.53 4.48
CA GLY A 115 -12.06 -15.79 3.37
C GLY A 115 -11.60 -14.53 2.61
N VAL A 116 -12.17 -13.36 2.91
CA VAL A 116 -11.68 -12.07 2.38
C VAL A 116 -10.58 -11.55 3.30
N GLY A 117 -9.34 -11.55 2.82
CA GLY A 117 -8.19 -11.06 3.59
C GLY A 117 -7.97 -9.55 3.51
N VAL A 118 -8.38 -8.92 2.40
CA VAL A 118 -8.17 -7.48 2.16
C VAL A 118 -9.36 -6.89 1.42
N LEU A 119 -9.80 -5.70 1.86
CA LEU A 119 -10.79 -4.89 1.15
C LEU A 119 -10.19 -3.54 0.73
N GLY A 120 -10.66 -2.99 -0.38
CA GLY A 120 -10.25 -1.66 -0.82
C GLY A 120 -11.41 -0.87 -1.42
N PRO A 121 -11.55 0.43 -1.09
CA PRO A 121 -12.54 1.32 -1.66
C PRO A 121 -12.15 1.75 -3.08
N ARG A 122 -13.01 2.52 -3.74
CA ARG A 122 -12.61 3.34 -4.88
C ARG A 122 -11.58 4.37 -4.42
N ILE A 123 -10.62 4.66 -5.27
CA ILE A 123 -9.62 5.69 -5.02
C ILE A 123 -9.68 6.69 -6.17
N LEU A 124 -10.13 7.90 -5.84
CA LEU A 124 -10.30 9.00 -6.80
C LEU A 124 -9.06 9.88 -6.74
N ALA A 125 -8.34 9.97 -7.86
CA ALA A 125 -7.20 10.87 -7.97
C ALA A 125 -7.64 12.27 -8.42
N ALA A 126 -6.87 13.31 -8.04
CA ALA A 126 -7.20 14.71 -8.34
C ALA A 126 -7.40 14.97 -9.85
N ASP A 127 -6.49 14.46 -10.68
CA ASP A 127 -6.46 14.74 -12.11
C ASP A 127 -6.49 13.48 -12.99
N GLY A 128 -6.93 12.35 -12.45
CA GLY A 128 -6.73 11.09 -13.13
C GLY A 128 -7.90 10.11 -13.07
N PRO A 129 -7.71 8.97 -13.74
CA PRO A 129 -8.65 7.87 -13.64
C PRO A 129 -8.59 7.25 -12.24
N GLU A 130 -9.69 6.63 -11.83
CA GLU A 130 -9.72 5.80 -10.62
C GLU A 130 -8.52 4.85 -10.55
N GLN A 131 -7.91 4.78 -9.37
CA GLN A 131 -6.69 4.00 -9.14
C GLN A 131 -6.99 2.58 -8.65
N ASN A 132 -8.17 2.34 -8.12
CA ASN A 132 -8.59 1.02 -7.67
C ASN A 132 -9.69 0.42 -8.58
N PRO A 133 -9.62 -0.88 -8.94
CA PRO A 133 -8.49 -1.77 -8.65
C PRO A 133 -7.24 -1.39 -9.45
N ALA A 134 -6.08 -1.53 -8.82
CA ALA A 134 -4.82 -1.27 -9.49
C ALA A 134 -4.61 -2.28 -10.64
N ARG A 135 -4.07 -1.81 -11.78
CA ARG A 135 -3.88 -2.64 -12.97
C ARG A 135 -2.57 -3.43 -12.98
N VAL A 136 -1.95 -3.63 -11.85
CA VAL A 136 -0.76 -4.46 -11.73
C VAL A 136 -1.22 -5.92 -11.72
N MET A 137 -0.99 -6.63 -12.82
CA MET A 137 -1.20 -8.07 -12.85
C MET A 137 -0.07 -8.75 -12.08
N VAL A 138 -0.41 -9.51 -11.06
CA VAL A 138 0.55 -10.43 -10.43
C VAL A 138 0.83 -11.54 -11.43
N ARG A 139 2.09 -11.66 -11.83
CA ARG A 139 2.54 -12.63 -12.82
C ARG A 139 2.81 -13.97 -12.15
N GLY A 140 2.57 -15.06 -12.86
CA GLY A 140 3.03 -16.38 -12.44
C GLY A 140 4.57 -16.42 -12.34
N ASN A 141 5.13 -17.43 -11.64
CA ASN A 141 6.55 -17.49 -11.29
C ASN A 141 7.48 -17.23 -12.49
N LEU A 142 7.28 -17.94 -13.60
CA LEU A 142 8.08 -17.76 -14.82
C LEU A 142 7.97 -16.35 -15.39
N GLN A 143 6.76 -15.80 -15.47
CA GLN A 143 6.53 -14.45 -15.98
C GLN A 143 7.14 -13.38 -15.07
N GLN A 144 7.14 -13.62 -13.76
CA GLN A 144 7.75 -12.76 -12.75
C GLN A 144 9.27 -12.72 -12.92
N HIS A 145 9.91 -13.91 -13.07
CA HIS A 145 11.34 -14.02 -13.33
C HIS A 145 11.75 -13.37 -14.66
N LEU A 146 11.02 -13.63 -15.75
CA LEU A 146 11.27 -13.00 -17.03
C LEU A 146 11.14 -11.46 -16.97
N TYR A 147 10.18 -10.97 -16.23
CA TYR A 147 10.00 -9.53 -16.03
C TYR A 147 11.16 -8.91 -15.24
N TYR A 148 11.62 -9.56 -14.16
CA TYR A 148 12.78 -9.15 -13.38
C TYR A 148 14.04 -9.09 -14.27
N TRP A 149 14.36 -10.14 -15.00
CA TRP A 149 15.52 -10.18 -15.89
C TRP A 149 15.45 -9.14 -17.00
N ARG A 150 14.25 -8.88 -17.54
CA ARG A 150 14.04 -7.83 -18.54
C ARG A 150 14.33 -6.44 -18.00
N ILE A 151 13.99 -6.15 -16.74
CA ILE A 151 14.33 -4.89 -16.08
C ILE A 151 15.84 -4.81 -15.87
N ARG A 152 16.46 -5.86 -15.32
CA ARG A 152 17.92 -5.92 -15.10
C ARG A 152 18.71 -5.71 -16.40
N LEU A 153 18.31 -6.36 -17.47
CA LEU A 153 18.92 -6.16 -18.79
C LEU A 153 18.83 -4.70 -19.26
N LYS A 154 17.67 -4.06 -19.06
CA LYS A 154 17.50 -2.63 -19.43
C LYS A 154 18.35 -1.68 -18.59
N GLN A 155 18.70 -2.06 -17.39
CA GLN A 155 19.58 -1.30 -16.50
C GLN A 155 21.05 -1.54 -16.77
N SER A 156 21.41 -2.60 -17.50
CA SER A 156 22.79 -2.93 -17.78
C SER A 156 23.46 -1.84 -18.64
N CYS A 157 24.74 -1.57 -18.35
CA CYS A 157 25.55 -0.62 -19.13
C CYS A 157 25.57 -0.98 -20.60
N LEU A 158 25.65 -2.27 -20.94
CA LEU A 158 25.65 -2.77 -22.31
C LEU A 158 24.37 -2.38 -23.05
N TYR A 159 23.19 -2.58 -22.44
CA TYR A 159 21.92 -2.21 -23.07
C TYR A 159 21.79 -0.68 -23.23
N GLN A 160 22.22 0.11 -22.25
CA GLN A 160 22.19 1.56 -22.32
C GLN A 160 23.15 2.07 -23.40
N SER A 161 24.34 1.49 -23.53
CA SER A 161 25.30 1.81 -24.59
C SER A 161 24.75 1.48 -25.99
N LEU A 162 24.17 0.29 -26.18
CA LEU A 162 23.53 -0.13 -27.42
C LEU A 162 22.35 0.77 -27.79
N LYS A 163 21.56 1.21 -26.81
CA LYS A 163 20.46 2.14 -27.02
C LYS A 163 20.93 3.52 -27.49
N ARG A 164 22.08 3.99 -26.98
CA ARG A 164 22.70 5.25 -27.44
C ARG A 164 23.21 5.15 -28.88
N LEU A 165 23.81 4.00 -29.25
CA LEU A 165 24.38 3.80 -30.57
C LEU A 165 23.31 3.58 -31.67
N ARG A 166 22.17 2.98 -31.33
CA ARG A 166 21.08 2.69 -32.29
C ARG A 166 19.69 3.06 -31.74
N PRO A 167 19.38 4.35 -31.56
CA PRO A 167 18.13 4.79 -30.93
C PRO A 167 16.85 4.32 -31.64
N ASN A 168 16.91 4.12 -32.99
CA ASN A 168 15.74 3.73 -33.78
C ASN A 168 15.33 2.26 -33.62
N ILE A 169 16.26 1.36 -33.26
CA ILE A 169 15.95 -0.07 -33.03
C ILE A 169 15.10 -0.23 -31.76
N PHE A 170 15.28 0.66 -30.79
CA PHE A 170 14.59 0.63 -29.49
C PHE A 170 13.35 1.54 -29.44
N ARG A 171 13.04 2.21 -30.56
CA ARG A 171 11.83 3.04 -30.66
C ARG A 171 10.62 2.10 -30.65
N LYS A 172 10.02 1.89 -29.49
CA LYS A 172 8.71 1.25 -29.42
C LYS A 172 7.75 2.06 -30.27
N LYS A 173 7.15 1.46 -31.32
CA LYS A 173 5.87 1.93 -31.80
C LYS A 173 5.00 2.11 -30.55
N LYS A 174 4.56 3.36 -30.27
CA LYS A 174 3.50 3.59 -29.29
C LYS A 174 2.34 2.69 -29.72
N LYS A 175 2.22 1.51 -29.15
CA LYS A 175 0.95 0.81 -29.18
C LYS A 175 0.00 1.81 -28.59
N LYS A 176 -0.96 2.27 -29.40
CA LYS A 176 -2.18 2.87 -28.86
C LYS A 176 -2.65 1.86 -27.85
N ASN A 177 -2.44 2.16 -26.56
CA ASN A 177 -3.02 1.36 -25.48
C ASN A 177 -4.50 1.35 -25.82
N GLY A 178 -5.00 0.20 -26.27
CA GLY A 178 -6.42 0.04 -26.37
C GLY A 178 -6.96 0.49 -25.03
N LYS A 179 -7.84 1.47 -25.04
CA LYS A 179 -8.66 1.83 -23.89
C LYS A 179 -9.47 0.57 -23.54
N ILE A 180 -8.86 -0.36 -22.81
CA ILE A 180 -9.60 -1.47 -22.22
C ILE A 180 -10.60 -0.78 -21.33
N ALA A 181 -11.86 -1.12 -21.56
CA ALA A 181 -13.05 -0.54 -20.95
C ALA A 181 -12.87 -0.35 -19.44
N ARG A 182 -12.35 0.82 -19.04
CA ARG A 182 -12.24 1.28 -17.65
C ARG A 182 -13.63 1.53 -17.06
N ASN A 183 -14.60 1.84 -17.92
CA ASN A 183 -15.89 2.34 -17.51
C ASN A 183 -16.82 1.30 -16.86
N ASN A 184 -16.57 -0.02 -17.03
CA ASN A 184 -17.47 -1.04 -16.48
C ASN A 184 -16.98 -1.69 -15.17
N LEU A 185 -15.70 -1.51 -14.79
CA LEU A 185 -15.17 -2.07 -13.54
C LEU A 185 -15.49 -1.17 -12.33
N ALA A 186 -15.61 0.14 -12.54
CA ALA A 186 -15.87 1.13 -11.49
C ALA A 186 -17.27 1.02 -10.85
N PHE A 187 -18.18 0.30 -11.48
CA PHE A 187 -19.60 0.19 -11.05
C PHE A 187 -19.96 -1.16 -10.44
N LYS A 188 -19.01 -2.04 -10.19
CA LYS A 188 -19.28 -3.37 -9.63
C LYS A 188 -18.19 -3.78 -8.65
N SER A 189 -18.58 -4.26 -7.47
CA SER A 189 -17.65 -4.91 -6.54
C SER A 189 -17.07 -6.18 -7.15
N ILE A 190 -15.78 -6.39 -6.97
CA ILE A 190 -15.04 -7.53 -7.51
C ILE A 190 -14.35 -8.25 -6.37
N THR A 191 -14.53 -9.56 -6.30
CA THR A 191 -13.83 -10.43 -5.36
C THR A 191 -12.94 -11.39 -6.16
N SER A 192 -11.64 -11.41 -5.88
CA SER A 192 -10.70 -12.29 -6.57
C SER A 192 -9.37 -12.44 -5.83
N ALA A 193 -8.76 -13.61 -5.92
CA ALA A 193 -7.39 -13.85 -5.44
C ALA A 193 -6.36 -13.01 -6.22
N ASN A 194 -6.59 -12.78 -7.51
CA ASN A 194 -5.68 -12.05 -8.40
C ASN A 194 -5.95 -10.53 -8.47
N LEU A 195 -6.88 -10.04 -7.68
CA LEU A 195 -7.15 -8.61 -7.57
C LEU A 195 -5.97 -7.92 -6.89
N VAL A 196 -5.48 -6.84 -7.49
CA VAL A 196 -4.47 -5.98 -6.87
C VAL A 196 -5.15 -4.69 -6.45
N LEU A 197 -5.19 -4.43 -5.16
CA LEU A 197 -5.69 -3.19 -4.59
C LEU A 197 -4.55 -2.19 -4.46
N HIS A 198 -4.85 -0.92 -4.62
CA HIS A 198 -3.87 0.17 -4.56
C HIS A 198 -3.43 0.42 -3.10
N GLY A 199 -2.13 0.71 -2.92
CA GLY A 199 -1.51 0.85 -1.60
C GLY A 199 -1.93 2.07 -0.79
N SER A 200 -2.60 3.07 -1.40
CA SER A 200 -2.99 4.29 -0.69
C SER A 200 -4.14 4.10 0.30
N CYS A 201 -4.99 3.07 0.12
CA CYS A 201 -6.06 2.76 1.08
C CYS A 201 -6.51 1.31 0.93
N PHE A 202 -6.36 0.50 1.99
CA PHE A 202 -6.90 -0.86 2.06
C PHE A 202 -7.06 -1.33 3.50
N LEU A 203 -8.07 -2.17 3.73
CA LEU A 203 -8.42 -2.75 5.02
C LEU A 203 -7.92 -4.19 5.10
N LEU A 204 -7.04 -4.46 6.05
CA LEU A 204 -6.63 -5.80 6.46
C LEU A 204 -7.66 -6.37 7.44
N THR A 205 -8.11 -7.60 7.20
CA THR A 205 -9.17 -8.25 7.98
C THR A 205 -8.62 -9.20 9.02
N THR A 206 -9.50 -9.69 9.90
CA THR A 206 -9.17 -10.77 10.84
C THR A 206 -8.65 -12.02 10.12
N ASP A 207 -9.17 -12.33 8.92
CA ASP A 207 -8.73 -13.49 8.15
C ASP A 207 -7.29 -13.34 7.64
N TYR A 208 -6.87 -12.13 7.26
CA TYR A 208 -5.48 -11.85 6.94
C TYR A 208 -4.57 -12.16 8.14
N PHE A 209 -4.95 -11.68 9.31
CA PHE A 209 -4.17 -11.80 10.54
C PHE A 209 -4.13 -13.23 11.14
N LYS A 210 -4.94 -14.16 10.65
CA LYS A 210 -4.79 -15.59 10.98
C LYS A 210 -3.51 -16.20 10.40
N TYR A 211 -3.01 -15.64 9.32
CA TYR A 211 -1.87 -16.17 8.58
C TYR A 211 -0.64 -15.28 8.66
N TYR A 212 -0.82 -13.97 8.68
CA TYR A 212 0.28 -12.99 8.64
C TYR A 212 0.13 -11.97 9.76
N PRO A 213 1.19 -11.78 10.59
CA PRO A 213 1.09 -10.90 11.76
C PRO A 213 0.96 -9.42 11.40
N TRP A 214 1.55 -9.00 10.26
CA TRP A 214 1.60 -7.63 9.71
C TRP A 214 1.90 -7.64 8.21
N LEU A 215 2.24 -6.50 7.60
CA LEU A 215 2.74 -6.46 6.22
C LEU A 215 4.11 -7.12 6.13
N PHE A 216 4.43 -7.71 4.98
CA PHE A 216 5.73 -8.33 4.76
C PHE A 216 6.86 -7.29 4.86
N PRO A 217 7.84 -7.43 5.78
CA PRO A 217 8.81 -6.38 6.10
C PRO A 217 10.04 -6.34 5.18
N GLY A 218 10.11 -7.20 4.18
CA GLY A 218 11.30 -7.42 3.35
C GLY A 218 11.51 -6.41 2.22
N THR A 219 10.65 -5.37 2.10
CA THR A 219 10.78 -4.30 1.10
C THR A 219 10.89 -2.95 1.79
N PHE A 220 11.62 -2.02 1.16
CA PHE A 220 11.65 -0.65 1.63
C PHE A 220 10.49 0.16 1.04
N LEU A 221 10.31 0.10 -0.27
CA LEU A 221 9.27 0.83 -1.00
C LEU A 221 8.99 0.16 -2.35
N PHE A 222 7.74 0.30 -2.83
CA PHE A 222 7.21 -0.27 -4.06
C PHE A 222 6.95 -1.77 -4.03
N TYR A 223 5.98 -2.19 -4.80
CA TYR A 223 5.59 -3.60 -5.01
C TYR A 223 4.85 -4.26 -3.85
N GLU A 224 4.52 -3.52 -2.81
CA GLU A 224 3.82 -4.01 -1.61
C GLU A 224 2.47 -4.63 -1.96
N GLU A 225 1.72 -4.03 -2.88
CA GLU A 225 0.40 -4.53 -3.32
C GLU A 225 0.52 -5.87 -4.06
N ALA A 226 1.58 -6.03 -4.84
CA ALA A 226 1.85 -7.29 -5.52
C ALA A 226 2.28 -8.37 -4.53
N ILE A 227 3.13 -8.04 -3.56
CA ILE A 227 3.52 -8.95 -2.47
C ILE A 227 2.28 -9.35 -1.67
N LEU A 228 1.44 -8.40 -1.25
CA LEU A 228 0.19 -8.68 -0.55
C LEU A 228 -0.71 -9.63 -1.35
N THR A 229 -0.73 -9.48 -2.69
CA THR A 229 -1.49 -10.38 -3.58
C THR A 229 -0.89 -11.79 -3.62
N ILE A 230 0.44 -11.92 -3.64
CA ILE A 230 1.12 -13.22 -3.58
C ILE A 230 0.81 -13.90 -2.23
N LEU A 231 0.94 -13.15 -1.14
CA LEU A 231 0.74 -13.67 0.22
C LEU A 231 -0.69 -14.18 0.42
N THR A 232 -1.70 -13.36 0.11
CA THR A 232 -3.10 -13.77 0.23
C THR A 232 -3.42 -14.98 -0.63
N GLY A 233 -2.88 -15.04 -1.86
CA GLY A 233 -3.03 -16.19 -2.74
C GLY A 233 -2.42 -17.49 -2.19
N LYS A 234 -1.29 -17.43 -1.47
CA LYS A 234 -0.63 -18.61 -0.88
C LYS A 234 -1.48 -19.32 0.19
N VAL A 235 -2.36 -18.60 0.84
CA VAL A 235 -3.22 -19.12 1.92
C VAL A 235 -4.69 -19.19 1.53
N GLY A 236 -4.98 -19.03 0.23
CA GLY A 236 -6.36 -19.15 -0.29
C GLY A 236 -7.28 -17.97 0.03
N LEU A 237 -6.75 -16.86 0.56
CA LEU A 237 -7.53 -15.65 0.80
C LEU A 237 -7.78 -14.90 -0.50
N VAL A 238 -8.94 -14.27 -0.58
CA VAL A 238 -9.31 -13.36 -1.68
C VAL A 238 -9.25 -11.90 -1.23
N LYS A 239 -9.23 -11.01 -2.20
CA LYS A 239 -9.35 -9.56 -1.99
C LYS A 239 -10.65 -9.07 -2.61
N LYS A 240 -11.25 -8.03 -2.02
CA LYS A 240 -12.52 -7.46 -2.48
C LYS A 240 -12.38 -5.97 -2.74
N PHE A 241 -12.69 -5.57 -3.96
CA PHE A 241 -12.88 -4.17 -4.33
C PHE A 241 -14.32 -3.77 -4.03
N VAL A 242 -14.50 -2.74 -3.23
CA VAL A 242 -15.80 -2.23 -2.79
C VAL A 242 -16.09 -0.94 -3.54
N HIS A 243 -16.94 -1.01 -4.56
CA HIS A 243 -17.22 0.12 -5.46
C HIS A 243 -18.19 1.16 -4.87
N THR A 244 -18.88 0.83 -3.78
CA THR A 244 -19.93 1.66 -3.17
C THR A 244 -19.40 2.73 -2.24
N THR A 245 -18.11 2.71 -1.94
CA THR A 245 -17.43 3.72 -1.12
C THR A 245 -16.13 4.18 -1.76
N TYR A 246 -15.63 5.34 -1.35
CA TYR A 246 -14.47 5.94 -1.98
C TYR A 246 -13.65 6.80 -1.01
N ILE A 247 -12.38 7.02 -1.38
CA ILE A 247 -11.46 7.98 -0.77
C ILE A 247 -10.80 8.80 -1.89
N PHE A 248 -10.46 10.03 -1.59
CA PHE A 248 -9.73 10.91 -2.50
C PHE A 248 -8.22 10.80 -2.24
N HIS A 249 -7.38 10.73 -3.27
CA HIS A 249 -5.93 10.65 -3.18
C HIS A 249 -5.29 11.80 -3.96
N LYS A 250 -4.57 12.68 -3.26
CA LYS A 250 -3.99 13.90 -3.83
C LYS A 250 -2.89 13.63 -4.87
N GLU A 251 -2.21 12.47 -4.76
CA GLU A 251 -1.02 12.08 -5.54
C GLU A 251 0.21 13.02 -5.39
N HIS A 252 1.39 12.46 -5.61
CA HIS A 252 2.68 13.13 -5.84
C HIS A 252 3.43 13.72 -4.64
N GLN A 253 2.89 13.75 -3.42
CA GLN A 253 3.57 14.45 -2.32
C GLN A 253 4.66 13.59 -1.63
N ALA A 254 4.33 12.41 -1.14
CA ALA A 254 5.26 11.62 -0.30
C ALA A 254 6.40 10.95 -1.07
N THR A 255 6.14 10.50 -2.31
CA THR A 255 7.14 9.78 -3.11
C THR A 255 8.20 10.69 -3.68
N GLU A 256 7.87 11.95 -4.04
CA GLU A 256 8.83 12.90 -4.59
C GLU A 256 9.76 13.45 -3.50
N MET A 257 9.24 13.70 -2.28
CA MET A 257 10.04 14.16 -1.14
C MET A 257 11.03 13.09 -0.62
N SER A 258 10.75 11.80 -0.86
CA SER A 258 11.59 10.70 -0.39
C SER A 258 12.83 10.44 -1.25
N PHE A 259 12.94 11.04 -2.44
CA PHE A 259 14.02 10.72 -3.38
C PHE A 259 14.80 11.95 -3.85
N GLU A 260 15.92 12.21 -3.22
CA GLU A 260 16.94 13.15 -3.73
C GLU A 260 17.58 12.70 -5.06
N HIS A 261 17.49 11.39 -5.42
CA HIS A 261 18.12 10.83 -6.62
C HIS A 261 17.23 9.78 -7.32
N LYS A 262 17.00 9.96 -8.64
CA LYS A 262 16.29 8.99 -9.51
C LYS A 262 16.85 7.56 -9.44
N ASN A 263 18.11 7.37 -9.11
CA ASN A 263 18.76 6.07 -9.03
C ASN A 263 18.21 5.22 -7.87
N LYS A 264 17.97 5.82 -6.69
CA LYS A 264 17.41 5.10 -5.51
C LYS A 264 16.01 4.55 -5.78
N LYS A 265 15.15 5.31 -6.47
CA LYS A 265 13.81 4.84 -6.87
C LYS A 265 13.87 3.53 -7.67
N THR A 266 14.80 3.47 -8.62
CA THR A 266 14.98 2.29 -9.48
C THR A 266 15.54 1.10 -8.70
N GLU A 267 16.45 1.35 -7.78
CA GLU A 267 17.04 0.36 -6.88
C GLU A 267 15.98 -0.28 -5.99
N TYR A 268 15.23 0.49 -5.23
CA TYR A 268 14.15 0.00 -4.38
C TYR A 268 13.10 -0.80 -5.16
N PHE A 269 12.70 -0.31 -6.34
CA PHE A 269 11.78 -1.06 -7.19
C PHE A 269 12.36 -2.42 -7.63
N THR A 270 13.64 -2.47 -7.96
CA THR A 270 14.31 -3.70 -8.41
C THR A 270 14.46 -4.69 -7.26
N ASP A 271 14.81 -4.21 -6.07
CA ASP A 271 14.96 -5.03 -4.88
C ASP A 271 13.62 -5.61 -4.44
N SER A 272 12.57 -4.79 -4.43
CA SER A 272 11.21 -5.23 -4.11
C SER A 272 10.67 -6.24 -5.13
N LEU A 273 10.99 -6.06 -6.41
CA LEU A 273 10.65 -7.02 -7.45
C LEU A 273 11.41 -8.36 -7.28
N LYS A 274 12.69 -8.31 -6.89
CA LYS A 274 13.48 -9.50 -6.57
C LYS A 274 12.86 -10.23 -5.38
N MET A 275 12.54 -9.51 -4.32
CA MET A 275 11.90 -10.06 -3.13
C MET A 275 10.54 -10.72 -3.47
N ALA A 276 9.71 -10.09 -4.29
CA ALA A 276 8.45 -10.68 -4.74
C ALA A 276 8.64 -12.00 -5.50
N ASN A 277 9.71 -12.12 -6.31
CA ASN A 277 10.06 -13.37 -6.97
C ASN A 277 10.46 -14.46 -5.97
N GLU A 278 11.26 -14.10 -4.96
CA GLU A 278 11.68 -15.03 -3.92
C GLU A 278 10.46 -15.53 -3.12
N ILE A 279 9.63 -14.62 -2.64
CA ILE A 279 8.39 -14.94 -1.90
C ILE A 279 7.47 -15.86 -2.71
N TYR A 280 7.35 -15.63 -4.01
CA TYR A 280 6.50 -16.45 -4.87
C TYR A 280 6.89 -17.94 -4.83
N SER A 281 8.18 -18.23 -4.76
CA SER A 281 8.74 -19.58 -4.78
C SER A 281 8.77 -20.26 -3.41
N LEU A 282 8.73 -19.49 -2.30
CA LEU A 282 8.84 -20.03 -0.95
C LEU A 282 7.57 -20.79 -0.54
N ASN A 283 7.73 -21.82 0.28
CA ASN A 283 6.61 -22.40 1.01
C ASN A 283 6.21 -21.48 2.20
N TYR A 284 5.04 -21.75 2.75
CA TYR A 284 4.46 -20.90 3.81
C TYR A 284 5.36 -20.85 5.07
N LYS A 285 5.92 -21.99 5.51
CA LYS A 285 6.77 -22.06 6.70
C LYS A 285 8.00 -21.16 6.59
N THR A 286 8.76 -21.32 5.51
CA THR A 286 9.94 -20.49 5.24
C THR A 286 9.58 -19.00 5.08
N LEU A 287 8.43 -18.72 4.48
CA LEU A 287 7.94 -17.36 4.35
C LEU A 287 7.67 -16.71 5.70
N ILE A 288 7.04 -17.41 6.64
CA ILE A 288 6.76 -16.88 7.99
C ILE A 288 8.06 -16.60 8.75
N GLU A 289 9.08 -17.42 8.59
CA GLU A 289 10.40 -17.15 9.19
C GLU A 289 11.00 -15.81 8.75
N LEU A 290 10.72 -15.37 7.51
CA LEU A 290 11.19 -14.07 7.00
C LEU A 290 10.53 -12.86 7.67
N TYR A 291 9.33 -13.02 8.24
CA TYR A 291 8.66 -11.94 8.98
C TYR A 291 9.41 -11.52 10.24
N PHE A 292 10.15 -12.44 10.83
CA PHE A 292 10.83 -12.25 12.11
C PHE A 292 12.35 -12.08 11.96
N LYS A 293 12.85 -12.05 10.72
CA LYS A 293 14.26 -11.68 10.49
C LYS A 293 14.45 -10.18 10.74
N PRO A 294 15.55 -9.82 11.42
CA PRO A 294 15.89 -8.44 11.78
C PRO A 294 16.12 -7.54 10.55
#